data_1150ea82676cddfe64de2bb1e07965e0
#
_entry.id   1150ea82676cddfe64de2bb1e07965e0
#
_cell.length_a   1.000
_cell.length_b   1.000
_cell.length_c   1.000
_cell.angle_alpha   90.00
_cell.angle_beta   90.00
_cell.angle_gamma   90.00
#
_symmetry.space_group_name_H-M   'P 1'
#
loop_
_entity.id
_entity.type
_entity.pdbx_description
1 polymer ?
#
loop_
_entity_poly.entity_id
_entity_poly.type
_entity_poly.pdbx_seq_one_letter_code
_entity_poly.pdbx_strand_id
1 'polypeptide(L)'
;MTKINWVRMLVGGLVAAIILFITDGLFHENVVAADWKLVYTHLGIGELQHTGLGVLYFAVFDLGRGLISIYLYVLMRACCGPGPKTAVWAGVVAWIAFSLTGPAQFIPLGFYSNALWLKVGAFQFFTSIVAAIAGAALYRQSGGTEVAT
;
A
#
# COMPACT_ATOMS: atom_id res chain seq x y z
N MET A 1 15.77 20.45 -11.97
CA MET A 1 15.06 19.21 -11.59
C MET A 1 16.08 18.23 -11.01
N THR A 2 15.97 17.89 -9.74
CA THR A 2 16.85 16.91 -9.07
C THR A 2 16.62 15.54 -9.66
N LYS A 3 17.68 14.83 -10.03
CA LYS A 3 17.57 13.49 -10.62
C LYS A 3 17.02 12.50 -9.60
N ILE A 4 16.00 11.73 -10.00
CA ILE A 4 15.43 10.66 -9.19
C ILE A 4 16.46 9.55 -9.01
N ASN A 5 16.70 9.13 -7.78
CA ASN A 5 17.48 7.93 -7.48
C ASN A 5 16.59 6.68 -7.59
N TRP A 6 16.51 6.14 -8.80
CA TRP A 6 15.65 5.00 -9.11
C TRP A 6 15.95 3.76 -8.26
N VAL A 7 17.22 3.47 -8.01
CA VAL A 7 17.60 2.30 -7.21
C VAL A 7 17.06 2.42 -5.79
N ARG A 8 17.23 3.57 -5.15
CA ARG A 8 16.72 3.79 -3.79
C ARG A 8 15.20 3.88 -3.74
N MET A 9 14.58 4.41 -4.79
CA MET A 9 13.12 4.40 -4.93
C MET A 9 12.59 2.96 -5.01
N LEU A 10 13.22 2.11 -5.82
CA LEU A 10 12.84 0.69 -5.93
C LEU A 10 13.07 -0.07 -4.61
N VAL A 11 14.20 0.14 -3.94
CA VAL A 11 14.47 -0.50 -2.64
C VAL A 11 13.46 -0.05 -1.58
N GLY A 12 13.19 1.26 -1.48
CA GLY A 12 12.17 1.78 -0.57
C GLY A 12 10.78 1.26 -0.89
N GLY A 13 10.42 1.18 -2.17
CA GLY A 13 9.16 0.63 -2.63
C GLY A 13 9.00 -0.87 -2.31
N LEU A 14 10.08 -1.64 -2.46
CA LEU A 14 10.09 -3.06 -2.09
C LEU A 14 9.90 -3.26 -0.58
N VAL A 15 10.55 -2.46 0.26
CA VAL A 15 10.35 -2.51 1.72
C VAL A 15 8.92 -2.14 2.08
N ALA A 16 8.36 -1.10 1.48
CA ALA A 16 6.96 -0.74 1.68
C ALA A 16 6.01 -1.88 1.25
N ALA A 17 6.27 -2.52 0.12
CA ALA A 17 5.49 -3.65 -0.39
C ALA A 17 5.53 -4.86 0.56
N ILE A 18 6.69 -5.20 1.10
CA ILE A 18 6.84 -6.30 2.07
C ILE A 18 6.02 -6.02 3.34
N ILE A 19 6.09 -4.80 3.85
CA ILE A 19 5.28 -4.40 5.02
C ILE A 19 3.79 -4.55 4.72
N LEU A 20 3.31 -4.03 3.58
CA LEU A 20 1.92 -4.15 3.17
C LEU A 20 1.49 -5.61 3.04
N PHE A 21 2.25 -6.42 2.33
CA PHE A 21 1.93 -7.83 2.11
C PHE A 21 1.81 -8.62 3.41
N ILE A 22 2.77 -8.44 4.34
CA ILE A 22 2.75 -9.13 5.63
C ILE A 22 1.58 -8.64 6.49
N THR A 23 1.39 -7.34 6.60
CA THR A 23 0.35 -6.78 7.48
C THR A 23 -1.05 -7.04 6.92
N ASP A 24 -1.27 -6.90 5.61
CA ASP A 24 -2.54 -7.19 4.97
C ASP A 24 -2.86 -8.68 5.06
N GLY A 25 -1.89 -9.57 4.82
CA GLY A 25 -2.07 -11.01 4.97
C GLY A 25 -2.48 -11.40 6.39
N LEU A 26 -1.76 -10.92 7.41
CA LEU A 26 -2.10 -11.17 8.81
C LEU A 26 -3.48 -10.64 9.19
N PHE A 27 -3.87 -9.48 8.71
CA PHE A 27 -5.17 -8.91 8.97
C PHE A 27 -6.30 -9.71 8.31
N HIS A 28 -6.12 -10.09 7.05
CA HIS A 28 -7.12 -10.86 6.32
C HIS A 28 -7.36 -12.25 6.91
N GLU A 29 -6.30 -12.92 7.35
CA GLU A 29 -6.38 -14.26 7.94
C GLU A 29 -6.91 -14.26 9.38
N ASN A 30 -6.63 -13.24 10.18
CA ASN A 30 -6.94 -13.29 11.61
C ASN A 30 -8.13 -12.39 12.01
N VAL A 31 -8.45 -11.36 11.25
CA VAL A 31 -9.47 -10.36 11.65
C VAL A 31 -10.72 -10.45 10.77
N VAL A 32 -10.57 -10.57 9.47
CA VAL A 32 -11.69 -10.53 8.52
C VAL A 32 -11.89 -11.84 7.75
N ALA A 33 -11.27 -12.93 8.16
CA ALA A 33 -11.40 -14.23 7.49
C ALA A 33 -12.86 -14.71 7.41
N ALA A 34 -13.63 -14.55 8.48
CA ALA A 34 -15.04 -14.91 8.52
C ALA A 34 -15.89 -14.07 7.55
N ASP A 35 -15.59 -12.76 7.45
CA ASP A 35 -16.28 -11.86 6.52
C ASP A 35 -15.98 -12.28 5.05
N TRP A 36 -14.73 -12.62 4.74
CA TRP A 36 -14.35 -13.11 3.41
C TRP A 36 -14.97 -14.45 3.07
N LYS A 37 -15.06 -15.37 4.02
CA LYS A 37 -15.73 -16.66 3.81
C LYS A 37 -17.19 -16.46 3.40
N LEU A 38 -17.89 -15.50 3.99
CA LEU A 38 -19.26 -15.16 3.58
C LEU A 38 -19.31 -14.63 2.13
N VAL A 39 -18.34 -13.78 1.74
CA VAL A 39 -18.23 -13.27 0.37
C VAL A 39 -18.03 -14.42 -0.62
N TYR A 40 -17.10 -15.34 -0.38
CA TYR A 40 -16.84 -16.48 -1.27
C TYR A 40 -18.05 -17.42 -1.38
N THR A 41 -18.72 -17.67 -0.26
CA THR A 41 -19.95 -18.47 -0.26
C THR A 41 -21.07 -17.80 -1.07
N HIS A 42 -21.23 -16.48 -0.90
CA HIS A 42 -22.23 -15.71 -1.65
C HIS A 42 -21.96 -15.70 -3.16
N LEU A 43 -20.70 -15.61 -3.55
CA LEU A 43 -20.29 -15.59 -4.96
C LEU A 43 -20.19 -16.99 -5.58
N GLY A 44 -20.32 -18.06 -4.79
CA GLY A 44 -20.17 -19.43 -5.26
C GLY A 44 -18.77 -19.78 -5.76
N ILE A 45 -17.75 -19.10 -5.26
CA ILE A 45 -16.34 -19.31 -5.62
C ILE A 45 -15.57 -19.95 -4.46
N GLY A 46 -14.50 -20.69 -4.79
CA GLY A 46 -13.60 -21.25 -3.78
C GLY A 46 -12.70 -20.20 -3.15
N GLU A 47 -12.05 -20.56 -2.06
CA GLU A 47 -11.09 -19.71 -1.33
C GLU A 47 -9.76 -19.59 -2.10
N LEU A 48 -9.79 -18.85 -3.21
CA LEU A 48 -8.63 -18.66 -4.11
C LEU A 48 -7.42 -18.03 -3.40
N GLN A 49 -7.65 -17.28 -2.33
CA GLN A 49 -6.61 -16.61 -1.56
C GLN A 49 -5.58 -17.58 -0.96
N HIS A 50 -5.97 -18.81 -0.63
CA HIS A 50 -5.09 -19.84 -0.09
C HIS A 50 -4.36 -20.64 -1.16
N THR A 51 -4.60 -20.36 -2.45
CA THR A 51 -3.85 -20.96 -3.55
C THR A 51 -2.56 -20.18 -3.81
N GLY A 52 -1.52 -20.85 -4.36
CA GLY A 52 -0.30 -20.17 -4.75
C GLY A 52 -0.52 -19.03 -5.76
N LEU A 53 -1.54 -19.17 -6.63
CA LEU A 53 -1.92 -18.12 -7.57
C LEU A 53 -2.55 -16.91 -6.85
N GLY A 54 -3.42 -17.14 -5.88
CA GLY A 54 -4.02 -16.08 -5.07
C GLY A 54 -2.97 -15.29 -4.30
N VAL A 55 -2.04 -15.98 -3.63
CA VAL A 55 -0.92 -15.35 -2.93
C VAL A 55 -0.06 -14.51 -3.89
N LEU A 56 0.19 -15.01 -5.11
CA LEU A 56 0.94 -14.26 -6.13
C LEU A 56 0.21 -12.97 -6.54
N TYR A 57 -1.11 -13.00 -6.74
CA TYR A 57 -1.88 -11.80 -7.06
C TYR A 57 -1.78 -10.74 -5.95
N PHE A 58 -1.88 -11.13 -4.68
CA PHE A 58 -1.72 -10.20 -3.56
C PHE A 58 -0.30 -9.64 -3.48
N ALA A 59 0.72 -10.50 -3.68
CA ALA A 59 2.12 -10.06 -3.68
C ALA A 59 2.40 -9.03 -4.79
N VAL A 60 1.88 -9.25 -6.01
CA VAL A 60 2.02 -8.31 -7.15
C VAL A 60 1.26 -7.01 -6.88
N PHE A 61 0.05 -7.10 -6.31
CA PHE A 61 -0.73 -5.93 -5.95
C PHE A 61 -0.02 -5.07 -4.90
N ASP A 62 0.48 -5.67 -3.83
CA ASP A 62 1.19 -4.96 -2.78
C ASP A 62 2.55 -4.44 -3.23
N LEU A 63 3.22 -5.14 -4.15
CA LEU A 63 4.41 -4.63 -4.81
C LEU A 63 4.10 -3.34 -5.57
N GLY A 64 3.02 -3.32 -6.34
CA GLY A 64 2.54 -2.11 -7.03
C GLY A 64 2.23 -0.97 -6.07
N ARG A 65 1.49 -1.25 -4.98
CA ARG A 65 1.15 -0.25 -3.94
C ARG A 65 2.41 0.33 -3.29
N GLY A 66 3.35 -0.52 -2.91
CA GLY A 66 4.61 -0.11 -2.28
C GLY A 66 5.46 0.78 -3.20
N LEU A 67 5.65 0.36 -4.45
CA LEU A 67 6.42 1.11 -5.44
C LEU A 67 5.78 2.47 -5.74
N ILE A 68 4.47 2.51 -5.94
CA ILE A 68 3.75 3.76 -6.23
C ILE A 68 3.75 4.68 -5.02
N SER A 69 3.61 4.16 -3.79
CA SER A 69 3.69 4.97 -2.57
C SER A 69 5.02 5.71 -2.45
N ILE A 70 6.14 5.03 -2.73
CA ILE A 70 7.46 5.65 -2.66
C ILE A 70 7.73 6.55 -3.87
N TYR A 71 7.21 6.22 -5.03
CA TYR A 71 7.26 7.12 -6.19
C TYR A 71 6.50 8.43 -5.92
N LEU A 72 5.30 8.36 -5.33
CA LEU A 72 4.55 9.54 -4.89
C LEU A 72 5.36 10.36 -3.87
N TYR A 73 5.98 9.70 -2.89
CA TYR A 73 6.87 10.39 -1.95
C TYR A 73 7.99 11.15 -2.66
N VAL A 74 8.65 10.52 -3.64
CA VAL A 74 9.73 11.15 -4.42
C VAL A 74 9.23 12.37 -5.18
N LEU A 75 8.05 12.30 -5.79
CA LEU A 75 7.45 13.44 -6.49
C LEU A 75 7.06 14.57 -5.52
N MET A 76 6.43 14.23 -4.40
CA MET A 76 5.99 15.20 -3.40
C MET A 76 7.14 15.91 -2.69
N ARG A 77 8.32 15.28 -2.61
CA ARG A 77 9.51 15.95 -2.06
C ARG A 77 9.91 17.22 -2.80
N ALA A 78 9.58 17.33 -4.08
CA ALA A 78 9.92 18.50 -4.88
C ALA A 78 9.15 19.75 -4.42
N CYS A 79 7.93 19.58 -3.91
CA CYS A 79 7.09 20.70 -3.44
C CYS A 79 6.99 20.80 -1.91
N CYS A 80 7.04 19.66 -1.20
CA CYS A 80 6.77 19.60 0.23
C CYS A 80 8.01 19.36 1.09
N GLY A 81 9.18 19.18 0.45
CA GLY A 81 10.44 18.87 1.12
C GLY A 81 10.57 17.40 1.54
N PRO A 82 11.79 16.98 1.93
CA PRO A 82 12.02 15.63 2.44
C PRO A 82 11.50 15.49 3.89
N GLY A 83 11.12 14.27 4.27
CA GLY A 83 10.83 13.96 5.66
C GLY A 83 9.60 13.13 5.88
N PRO A 84 9.32 12.74 7.14
CA PRO A 84 8.23 11.86 7.49
C PRO A 84 6.84 12.45 7.18
N LYS A 85 6.67 13.76 7.29
CA LYS A 85 5.42 14.46 6.95
C LYS A 85 5.02 14.23 5.48
N THR A 86 5.97 14.36 4.57
CA THR A 86 5.75 14.09 3.14
C THR A 86 5.48 12.60 2.89
N ALA A 87 6.14 11.70 3.64
CA ALA A 87 5.87 10.26 3.55
C ALA A 87 4.46 9.90 4.04
N VAL A 88 3.98 10.53 5.11
CA VAL A 88 2.59 10.37 5.58
C VAL A 88 1.61 10.74 4.47
N TRP A 89 1.78 11.89 3.84
CA TRP A 89 0.90 12.32 2.76
C TRP A 89 0.95 11.39 1.55
N ALA A 90 2.14 10.89 1.20
CA ALA A 90 2.27 9.90 0.12
C ALA A 90 1.51 8.60 0.45
N GLY A 91 1.60 8.13 1.70
CA GLY A 91 0.84 6.98 2.21
C GLY A 91 -0.67 7.20 2.18
N VAL A 92 -1.14 8.40 2.58
CA VAL A 92 -2.57 8.75 2.53
C VAL A 92 -3.09 8.79 1.09
N VAL A 93 -2.35 9.40 0.17
CA VAL A 93 -2.75 9.46 -1.26
C VAL A 93 -2.79 8.05 -1.86
N ALA A 94 -1.79 7.22 -1.57
CA ALA A 94 -1.79 5.82 -2.01
C ALA A 94 -2.97 5.04 -1.43
N TRP A 95 -3.27 5.21 -0.14
CA TRP A 95 -4.43 4.59 0.50
C TRP A 95 -5.76 5.01 -0.17
N ILE A 96 -5.95 6.31 -0.44
CA ILE A 96 -7.16 6.78 -1.13
C ILE A 96 -7.30 6.08 -2.49
N ALA A 97 -6.23 6.03 -3.27
CA ALA A 97 -6.25 5.48 -4.62
C ALA A 97 -6.52 3.96 -4.63
N PHE A 98 -5.82 3.19 -3.79
CA PHE A 98 -5.81 1.73 -3.87
C PHE A 98 -6.77 1.05 -2.90
N SER A 99 -6.96 1.60 -1.71
CA SER A 99 -7.69 0.92 -0.63
C SER A 99 -9.08 1.50 -0.40
N LEU A 100 -9.26 2.79 -0.65
CA LEU A 100 -10.55 3.44 -0.42
C LEU A 100 -11.39 3.46 -1.70
N THR A 101 -10.92 4.10 -2.77
CA THR A 101 -11.73 4.33 -3.97
C THR A 101 -11.78 3.12 -4.90
N GLY A 102 -10.67 2.41 -5.09
CA GLY A 102 -10.61 1.25 -5.97
C GLY A 102 -11.63 0.16 -5.59
N PRO A 103 -11.60 -0.34 -4.35
CA PRO A 103 -12.54 -1.36 -3.90
C PRO A 103 -13.99 -0.87 -3.76
N ALA A 104 -14.23 0.41 -3.46
CA ALA A 104 -15.56 0.96 -3.24
C ALA A 104 -16.53 0.72 -4.41
N GLN A 105 -16.03 0.68 -5.64
CA GLN A 105 -16.85 0.43 -6.84
C GLN A 105 -17.49 -0.97 -6.87
N PHE A 106 -16.96 -1.94 -6.12
CA PHE A 106 -17.47 -3.30 -6.09
C PHE A 106 -18.60 -3.50 -5.06
N ILE A 107 -18.83 -2.53 -4.17
CA ILE A 107 -19.92 -2.58 -3.19
C ILE A 107 -21.30 -2.59 -3.87
N PRO A 108 -21.63 -1.61 -4.76
CA PRO A 108 -22.93 -1.61 -5.43
C PRO A 108 -23.13 -2.80 -6.39
N LEU A 109 -22.05 -3.51 -6.76
CA LEU A 109 -22.12 -4.73 -7.54
C LEU A 109 -22.39 -5.99 -6.69
N GLY A 110 -22.49 -5.84 -5.36
CA GLY A 110 -22.81 -6.93 -4.44
C GLY A 110 -21.63 -7.87 -4.11
N PHE A 111 -20.39 -7.48 -4.44
CA PHE A 111 -19.23 -8.35 -4.16
C PHE A 111 -18.97 -8.49 -2.67
N TYR A 112 -19.13 -7.42 -1.88
CA TYR A 112 -18.97 -7.44 -0.42
C TYR A 112 -19.69 -6.27 0.26
N SER A 113 -19.83 -6.37 1.57
CA SER A 113 -20.57 -5.40 2.38
C SER A 113 -19.79 -4.10 2.64
N ASN A 114 -20.52 -3.01 2.89
CA ASN A 114 -19.93 -1.75 3.39
C ASN A 114 -19.10 -1.96 4.66
N ALA A 115 -19.55 -2.87 5.55
CA ALA A 115 -18.86 -3.14 6.81
C ALA A 115 -17.48 -3.75 6.58
N LEU A 116 -17.36 -4.72 5.67
CA LEU A 116 -16.07 -5.33 5.32
C LEU A 116 -15.15 -4.30 4.66
N TRP A 117 -15.67 -3.51 3.71
CA TRP A 117 -14.90 -2.46 3.06
C TRP A 117 -14.34 -1.43 4.07
N LEU A 118 -15.16 -1.00 5.04
CA LEU A 118 -14.72 -0.06 6.07
C LEU A 118 -13.67 -0.68 7.01
N LYS A 119 -13.83 -1.95 7.42
CA LYS A 119 -12.83 -2.64 8.26
C LYS A 119 -11.48 -2.70 7.56
N VAL A 120 -11.46 -3.16 6.31
CA VAL A 120 -10.23 -3.29 5.51
C VAL A 120 -9.65 -1.91 5.21
N GLY A 121 -10.46 -0.96 4.78
CA GLY A 121 -10.02 0.40 4.47
C GLY A 121 -9.42 1.12 5.68
N ALA A 122 -10.05 1.01 6.85
CA ALA A 122 -9.52 1.60 8.09
C ALA A 122 -8.18 1.00 8.51
N PHE A 123 -8.03 -0.32 8.42
CA PHE A 123 -6.76 -0.97 8.68
C PHE A 123 -5.68 -0.52 7.70
N GLN A 124 -5.98 -0.55 6.42
CA GLN A 124 -5.05 -0.18 5.36
C GLN A 124 -4.67 1.31 5.37
N PHE A 125 -5.45 2.18 6.00
CA PHE A 125 -5.05 3.56 6.25
C PHE A 125 -3.76 3.63 7.07
N PHE A 126 -3.71 2.91 8.18
CA PHE A 126 -2.54 2.92 9.06
C PHE A 126 -1.35 2.20 8.41
N THR A 127 -1.57 1.03 7.81
CA THR A 127 -0.48 0.26 7.20
C THR A 127 0.13 0.96 6.00
N SER A 128 -0.64 1.67 5.19
CA SER A 128 -0.14 2.47 4.06
C SER A 128 0.76 3.61 4.53
N ILE A 129 0.41 4.28 5.63
CA ILE A 129 1.24 5.34 6.22
C ILE A 129 2.55 4.76 6.77
N VAL A 130 2.47 3.68 7.54
CA VAL A 130 3.65 3.01 8.12
C VAL A 130 4.61 2.54 7.02
N ALA A 131 4.06 1.86 6.00
CA ALA A 131 4.84 1.37 4.86
C ALA A 131 5.50 2.51 4.09
N ALA A 132 4.79 3.61 3.85
CA ALA A 132 5.34 4.79 3.17
C ALA A 132 6.46 5.44 3.98
N ILE A 133 6.32 5.57 5.31
CA ILE A 133 7.39 6.12 6.18
C ILE A 133 8.62 5.22 6.15
N ALA A 134 8.46 3.90 6.31
CA ALA A 134 9.55 2.95 6.32
C ALA A 134 10.31 2.93 4.98
N GLY A 135 9.59 2.88 3.85
CA GLY A 135 10.18 2.91 2.53
C GLY A 135 10.86 4.25 2.21
N ALA A 136 10.24 5.37 2.61
CA ALA A 136 10.79 6.71 2.43
C ALA A 136 12.09 6.94 3.21
N ALA A 137 12.26 6.32 4.38
CA ALA A 137 13.46 6.41 5.17
C ALA A 137 14.71 5.87 4.44
N LEU A 138 14.52 4.95 3.50
CA LEU A 138 15.57 4.39 2.67
C LEU A 138 15.88 5.23 1.42
N TYR A 139 14.99 6.18 1.08
CA TYR A 139 15.20 7.05 -0.06
C TYR A 139 16.13 8.21 0.30
N ARG A 140 17.32 8.24 -0.34
CA ARG A 140 18.23 9.38 -0.30
C ARG A 140 18.45 9.87 -1.72
N GLN A 141 18.41 11.16 -1.92
CA GLN A 141 18.67 11.77 -3.23
C GLN A 141 20.14 11.63 -3.61
N SER A 142 20.43 11.30 -4.89
CA SER A 142 21.80 11.29 -5.39
C SER A 142 22.25 12.73 -5.61
N GLY A 143 23.34 13.14 -4.95
CA GLY A 143 24.05 14.40 -5.26
C GLY A 143 23.52 15.64 -4.54
N GLY A 144 23.42 15.61 -3.22
CA GLY A 144 23.53 16.80 -2.39
C GLY A 144 24.77 16.65 -1.52
N THR A 145 25.91 17.13 -1.99
CA THR A 145 26.95 17.55 -1.08
C THR A 145 26.32 18.69 -0.28
N GLU A 146 25.93 18.42 0.98
CA GLU A 146 25.70 19.49 1.93
C GLU A 146 27.02 20.29 2.02
N VAL A 147 27.05 21.41 1.31
CA VAL A 147 28.04 22.43 1.63
C VAL A 147 27.61 22.95 2.99
N ALA A 148 28.27 22.45 4.04
CA ALA A 148 28.21 23.02 5.37
C ALA A 148 28.78 24.42 5.25
N THR A 149 27.93 25.43 5.35
CA THR A 149 28.28 26.82 5.65
C THR A 149 27.81 27.16 7.05
#